data_1891c0c095224c1f3fdb2bfb635f67b0
#
_entry.id   1891c0c095224c1f3fdb2bfb635f67b0
#
_cell.length_a   1.000
_cell.length_b   1.000
_cell.length_c   1.000
_cell.angle_alpha   90.00
_cell.angle_beta   90.00
_cell.angle_gamma   90.00
#
_symmetry.space_group_name_H-M   'P 1'
#
loop_
_entity.id
_entity.type
_entity.pdbx_description
1 polymer ?
#
loop_
_entity_poly.entity_id
_entity_poly.type
_entity_poly.pdbx_seq_one_letter_code
_entity_poly.pdbx_strand_id
1 'polypeptide(L)'
;MSEHKVISFDNIKVACRNCSLTSLCLPMSLTSEDMELLDSIVKRNRPLHRGDHLFRQGDKFHHIYVVKTGTVKSFDPGEDGSEQVLGFHLPGEMVGLDAIETGHHHCSAKILETTAVCEIPFTRLEELSSSIPSLQHQMYRLLSREIGHDEDMLTLLGKRNAEERLASFLLSLSGRFQRRGFSPSDFYLSMSRHEIGNYLGLAV
;
A
#
# COMPACT_ATOMS: atom_id res chain seq x y z
N MET A 1 -1.78 -46.92 -11.52
CA MET A 1 -2.19 -45.66 -12.10
C MET A 1 -1.88 -44.59 -11.07
N SER A 2 -0.86 -43.78 -11.34
CA SER A 2 -0.42 -42.70 -10.41
C SER A 2 -1.27 -41.48 -10.63
N GLU A 3 -2.06 -41.08 -9.61
CA GLU A 3 -2.82 -39.83 -9.64
C GLU A 3 -1.82 -38.65 -9.60
N HIS A 4 -1.67 -37.94 -10.71
CA HIS A 4 -0.99 -36.67 -10.74
C HIS A 4 -1.87 -35.64 -10.00
N LYS A 5 -1.49 -35.36 -8.74
CA LYS A 5 -2.10 -34.29 -7.96
C LYS A 5 -1.69 -32.94 -8.59
N VAL A 6 -2.60 -32.34 -9.35
CA VAL A 6 -2.39 -30.99 -9.90
C VAL A 6 -2.37 -30.02 -8.71
N ILE A 7 -1.23 -29.46 -8.39
CA ILE A 7 -1.11 -28.39 -7.40
C ILE A 7 -1.56 -27.11 -8.09
N SER A 8 -2.77 -26.63 -7.75
CA SER A 8 -3.22 -25.31 -8.16
C SER A 8 -2.44 -24.27 -7.38
N PHE A 9 -1.67 -23.43 -8.08
CA PHE A 9 -0.91 -22.33 -7.48
C PHE A 9 -1.81 -21.19 -6.97
N ASP A 10 -3.10 -21.17 -7.30
CA ASP A 10 -4.08 -20.16 -6.89
C ASP A 10 -4.35 -20.13 -5.37
N ASN A 11 -3.88 -21.12 -4.62
CA ASN A 11 -4.12 -21.29 -3.18
C ASN A 11 -2.86 -21.26 -2.32
N ILE A 12 -1.70 -20.86 -2.83
CA ILE A 12 -0.51 -20.73 -1.98
C ILE A 12 -0.61 -19.43 -1.18
N LYS A 13 -1.28 -19.51 -0.03
CA LYS A 13 -1.31 -18.44 0.97
C LYS A 13 0.05 -18.39 1.67
N VAL A 14 0.93 -17.49 1.24
CA VAL A 14 2.20 -17.25 1.93
C VAL A 14 1.91 -16.55 3.24
N ALA A 15 2.17 -17.22 4.37
CA ALA A 15 2.03 -16.67 5.71
C ALA A 15 2.98 -15.47 5.94
N CYS A 16 2.66 -14.58 6.88
CA CYS A 16 3.47 -13.41 7.19
C CYS A 16 4.93 -13.76 7.50
N ARG A 17 5.19 -14.86 8.21
CA ARG A 17 6.53 -15.36 8.55
C ARG A 17 7.41 -15.71 7.33
N ASN A 18 6.80 -16.06 6.20
CA ASN A 18 7.47 -16.44 4.95
C ASN A 18 7.37 -15.34 3.89
N CYS A 19 6.90 -14.16 4.27
CA CYS A 19 6.70 -13.05 3.35
C CYS A 19 8.00 -12.25 3.19
N SER A 20 8.42 -11.99 1.96
CA SER A 20 9.61 -11.17 1.66
C SER A 20 9.48 -9.71 2.11
N LEU A 21 8.26 -9.27 2.46
CA LEU A 21 7.96 -7.89 2.86
C LEU A 21 7.90 -7.70 4.39
N THR A 22 8.26 -8.72 5.17
CA THR A 22 8.19 -8.68 6.65
C THR A 22 8.92 -7.47 7.25
N SER A 23 10.08 -7.10 6.69
CA SER A 23 10.87 -5.94 7.14
C SER A 23 10.29 -4.56 6.75
N LEU A 24 9.27 -4.53 5.90
CA LEU A 24 8.64 -3.30 5.40
C LEU A 24 7.21 -3.10 5.92
N CYS A 25 6.63 -4.14 6.52
CA CYS A 25 5.22 -4.24 6.85
C CYS A 25 5.00 -4.37 8.38
N LEU A 26 3.76 -4.58 8.80
CA LEU A 26 3.34 -4.76 10.19
C LEU A 26 4.12 -5.83 10.97
N PRO A 27 4.52 -7.00 10.40
CA PRO A 27 5.24 -8.03 11.14
C PRO A 27 6.65 -7.64 11.59
N MET A 28 7.18 -6.50 11.16
CA MET A 28 8.52 -6.06 11.56
C MET A 28 8.63 -5.99 13.09
N SER A 29 9.61 -6.69 13.66
CA SER A 29 9.90 -6.73 15.10
C SER A 29 8.91 -7.53 15.95
N LEU A 30 8.02 -8.32 15.35
CA LEU A 30 7.16 -9.25 16.08
C LEU A 30 7.89 -10.56 16.42
N THR A 31 7.52 -11.19 17.54
CA THR A 31 7.90 -12.57 17.84
C THR A 31 7.22 -13.53 16.87
N SER A 32 7.66 -14.79 16.83
CA SER A 32 6.99 -15.80 15.98
C SER A 32 5.55 -16.04 16.41
N GLU A 33 5.26 -16.02 17.71
CA GLU A 33 3.91 -16.19 18.25
C GLU A 33 3.00 -15.01 17.88
N ASP A 34 3.46 -13.78 18.09
CA ASP A 34 2.73 -12.56 17.72
C ASP A 34 2.46 -12.49 16.22
N MET A 35 3.43 -12.96 15.41
CA MET A 35 3.29 -13.01 13.95
C MET A 35 2.22 -14.01 13.52
N GLU A 36 2.07 -15.14 14.21
CA GLU A 36 0.98 -16.11 13.96
C GLU A 36 -0.39 -15.52 14.31
N LEU A 37 -0.47 -14.78 15.42
CA LEU A 37 -1.69 -14.07 15.80
C LEU A 37 -2.07 -13.01 14.75
N LEU A 38 -1.12 -12.21 14.30
CA LEU A 38 -1.36 -11.24 13.22
C LEU A 38 -1.79 -11.96 11.92
N ASP A 39 -1.11 -13.05 11.55
CA ASP A 39 -1.43 -13.82 10.34
C ASP A 39 -2.86 -14.38 10.36
N SER A 40 -3.37 -14.72 11.55
CA SER A 40 -4.71 -15.27 11.73
C SER A 40 -5.84 -14.31 11.36
N ILE A 41 -5.61 -13.02 11.45
CA ILE A 41 -6.59 -11.98 11.09
C ILE A 41 -6.44 -11.47 9.65
N VAL A 42 -5.33 -11.78 8.98
CA VAL A 42 -5.04 -11.33 7.61
C VAL A 42 -5.81 -12.17 6.60
N LYS A 43 -6.65 -11.53 5.82
CA LYS A 43 -7.33 -12.15 4.68
C LYS A 43 -6.51 -11.94 3.40
N ARG A 44 -6.43 -12.99 2.58
CA ARG A 44 -5.72 -12.98 1.30
C ARG A 44 -6.69 -13.45 0.23
N ASN A 45 -7.19 -12.50 -0.53
CA ASN A 45 -8.14 -12.74 -1.61
C ASN A 45 -7.43 -13.03 -2.93
N ARG A 46 -8.21 -13.29 -3.99
CA ARG A 46 -7.68 -13.41 -5.35
C ARG A 46 -7.08 -12.07 -5.77
N PRO A 47 -6.03 -12.08 -6.63
CA PRO A 47 -5.48 -10.86 -7.19
C PRO A 47 -6.56 -10.01 -7.86
N LEU A 48 -6.43 -8.71 -7.71
CA LEU A 48 -7.24 -7.70 -8.37
C LEU A 48 -6.58 -7.29 -9.68
N HIS A 49 -7.38 -6.84 -10.62
CA HIS A 49 -6.92 -6.46 -11.95
C HIS A 49 -6.85 -4.93 -12.11
N ARG A 50 -6.09 -4.49 -13.10
CA ARG A 50 -5.99 -3.07 -13.44
C ARG A 50 -7.38 -2.45 -13.63
N GLY A 51 -7.62 -1.35 -12.92
CA GLY A 51 -8.89 -0.63 -12.95
C GLY A 51 -9.86 -1.00 -11.84
N ASP A 52 -9.67 -2.14 -11.15
CA ASP A 52 -10.45 -2.47 -9.97
C ASP A 52 -10.22 -1.46 -8.86
N HIS A 53 -11.21 -1.27 -7.98
CA HIS A 53 -11.10 -0.44 -6.80
C HIS A 53 -10.96 -1.31 -5.54
N LEU A 54 -10.10 -0.91 -4.62
CA LEU A 54 -10.10 -1.46 -3.26
C LEU A 54 -11.27 -0.89 -2.46
N PHE A 55 -11.48 0.42 -2.59
CA PHE A 55 -12.57 1.18 -2.01
C PHE A 55 -12.76 2.48 -2.79
N ARG A 56 -13.90 3.11 -2.59
CA ARG A 56 -14.25 4.42 -3.15
C ARG A 56 -14.43 5.42 -2.04
N GLN A 57 -14.25 6.70 -2.36
CA GLN A 57 -14.61 7.80 -1.46
C GLN A 57 -16.05 7.64 -0.97
N GLY A 58 -16.26 7.83 0.34
CA GLY A 58 -17.54 7.64 1.00
C GLY A 58 -17.87 6.20 1.44
N ASP A 59 -17.11 5.20 0.97
CA ASP A 59 -17.30 3.82 1.43
C ASP A 59 -17.01 3.70 2.94
N LYS A 60 -17.73 2.81 3.62
CA LYS A 60 -17.49 2.48 5.02
C LYS A 60 -16.12 1.86 5.22
N PHE A 61 -15.42 2.33 6.24
CA PHE A 61 -14.15 1.78 6.64
C PHE A 61 -14.31 0.47 7.44
N HIS A 62 -13.68 -0.58 6.98
CA HIS A 62 -13.67 -1.87 7.64
C HIS A 62 -12.28 -2.50 7.70
N HIS A 63 -11.43 -2.20 6.73
CA HIS A 63 -10.15 -2.86 6.53
C HIS A 63 -9.05 -1.85 6.22
N ILE A 64 -7.85 -2.15 6.72
CA ILE A 64 -6.62 -1.63 6.17
C ILE A 64 -6.10 -2.67 5.18
N TYR A 65 -5.52 -2.19 4.10
CA TYR A 65 -4.91 -3.02 3.08
C TYR A 65 -3.39 -2.85 3.10
N VAL A 66 -2.65 -3.94 2.90
CA VAL A 66 -1.21 -3.88 2.62
C VAL A 66 -0.98 -4.44 1.23
N VAL A 67 -0.33 -3.69 0.37
CA VAL A 67 0.03 -4.16 -0.96
C VAL A 67 1.04 -5.30 -0.82
N LYS A 68 0.74 -6.47 -1.39
CA LYS A 68 1.63 -7.63 -1.40
C LYS A 68 2.43 -7.71 -2.70
N THR A 69 1.79 -7.49 -3.83
CA THR A 69 2.38 -7.39 -5.16
C THR A 69 1.62 -6.36 -5.98
N GLY A 70 2.24 -5.79 -6.99
CA GLY A 70 1.63 -4.79 -7.86
C GLY A 70 1.65 -3.39 -7.25
N THR A 71 0.78 -2.51 -7.73
CA THR A 71 0.74 -1.08 -7.36
C THR A 71 -0.69 -0.60 -7.23
N VAL A 72 -0.96 0.18 -6.19
CA VAL A 72 -2.24 0.83 -5.92
C VAL A 72 -2.05 2.35 -6.01
N LYS A 73 -3.02 3.05 -6.60
CA LYS A 73 -3.13 4.50 -6.62
C LYS A 73 -4.23 4.95 -5.67
N SER A 74 -3.94 5.89 -4.77
CA SER A 74 -4.96 6.66 -4.05
C SER A 74 -5.20 7.99 -4.75
N PHE A 75 -6.45 8.43 -4.82
CA PHE A 75 -6.83 9.66 -5.50
C PHE A 75 -8.12 10.24 -4.94
N ASP A 76 -8.25 11.55 -5.01
CA ASP A 76 -9.47 12.28 -4.75
C ASP A 76 -10.25 12.45 -6.06
N PRO A 77 -11.48 11.93 -6.18
CA PRO A 77 -12.31 12.12 -7.37
C PRO A 77 -12.96 13.50 -7.32
N GLY A 78 -12.66 14.34 -8.31
CA GLY A 78 -13.33 15.62 -8.48
C GLY A 78 -14.80 15.46 -8.92
N GLU A 79 -15.63 16.44 -8.58
CA GLU A 79 -17.04 16.48 -8.98
C GLU A 79 -17.24 16.53 -10.52
N ASP A 80 -16.27 17.06 -11.23
CA ASP A 80 -16.21 17.15 -12.70
C ASP A 80 -15.69 15.87 -13.38
N GLY A 81 -15.39 14.81 -12.61
CA GLY A 81 -14.82 13.56 -13.10
C GLY A 81 -13.29 13.60 -13.25
N SER A 82 -12.64 14.68 -12.84
CA SER A 82 -11.18 14.71 -12.72
C SER A 82 -10.73 13.82 -11.57
N GLU A 83 -9.45 13.45 -11.56
CA GLU A 83 -8.82 12.73 -10.45
C GLU A 83 -7.62 13.55 -9.97
N GLN A 84 -7.49 13.79 -8.66
CA GLN A 84 -6.24 14.26 -8.06
C GLN A 84 -5.53 13.08 -7.41
N VAL A 85 -4.39 12.67 -7.96
CA VAL A 85 -3.60 11.58 -7.37
C VAL A 85 -2.98 12.05 -6.07
N LEU A 86 -3.21 11.28 -5.00
CA LEU A 86 -2.70 11.54 -3.66
C LEU A 86 -1.47 10.69 -3.36
N GLY A 87 -1.37 9.48 -3.94
CA GLY A 87 -0.24 8.61 -3.70
C GLY A 87 -0.20 7.37 -4.59
N PHE A 88 0.99 6.76 -4.64
CA PHE A 88 1.23 5.45 -5.24
C PHE A 88 1.81 4.52 -4.18
N HIS A 89 1.13 3.39 -3.95
CA HIS A 89 1.49 2.44 -2.91
C HIS A 89 2.09 1.18 -3.54
N LEU A 90 3.30 0.85 -3.09
CA LEU A 90 4.11 -0.28 -3.55
C LEU A 90 4.04 -1.45 -2.53
N PRO A 91 4.53 -2.66 -2.87
CA PRO A 91 4.53 -3.80 -1.95
C PRO A 91 5.11 -3.47 -0.57
N GLY A 92 4.40 -3.85 0.49
CA GLY A 92 4.73 -3.56 1.90
C GLY A 92 4.16 -2.24 2.43
N GLU A 93 3.51 -1.42 1.60
CA GLU A 93 2.90 -0.17 2.02
C GLU A 93 1.40 -0.34 2.29
N MET A 94 0.88 0.47 3.21
CA MET A 94 -0.51 0.41 3.66
C MET A 94 -1.38 1.34 2.84
N VAL A 95 -2.65 0.98 2.70
CA VAL A 95 -3.69 1.76 2.01
C VAL A 95 -4.95 1.74 2.85
N GLY A 96 -5.67 2.85 2.92
CA GLY A 96 -6.92 2.97 3.65
C GLY A 96 -6.77 3.52 5.06
N LEU A 97 -5.65 4.18 5.38
CA LEU A 97 -5.43 4.84 6.67
C LEU A 97 -6.25 6.13 6.83
N ASP A 98 -6.69 6.70 5.72
CA ASP A 98 -7.47 7.94 5.63
C ASP A 98 -8.80 7.91 6.39
N ALA A 99 -9.37 6.72 6.59
CA ALA A 99 -10.70 6.52 7.12
C ALA A 99 -10.74 6.17 8.62
N ILE A 100 -9.60 6.09 9.29
CA ILE A 100 -9.51 5.66 10.71
C ILE A 100 -10.30 6.60 11.63
N GLU A 101 -10.23 7.92 11.40
CA GLU A 101 -10.89 8.91 12.23
C GLU A 101 -12.41 8.94 12.03
N THR A 102 -12.84 8.92 10.77
CA THR A 102 -14.23 9.23 10.40
C THR A 102 -15.09 8.00 10.16
N GLY A 103 -14.47 6.82 9.99
CA GLY A 103 -15.14 5.59 9.65
C GLY A 103 -15.59 5.51 8.18
N HIS A 104 -15.21 6.47 7.33
CA HIS A 104 -15.50 6.49 5.90
C HIS A 104 -14.27 6.97 5.14
N HIS A 105 -14.03 6.38 3.96
CA HIS A 105 -12.89 6.75 3.13
C HIS A 105 -13.03 8.17 2.55
N HIS A 106 -11.99 8.99 2.72
CA HIS A 106 -11.92 10.35 2.17
C HIS A 106 -11.44 10.37 0.72
N CYS A 107 -10.81 9.30 0.27
CA CYS A 107 -10.30 9.14 -1.09
C CYS A 107 -10.75 7.81 -1.69
N SER A 108 -10.42 7.59 -2.95
CA SER A 108 -10.59 6.30 -3.64
C SER A 108 -9.24 5.62 -3.84
N ALA A 109 -9.22 4.28 -3.84
CA ALA A 109 -8.02 3.49 -4.14
C ALA A 109 -8.26 2.55 -5.32
N LYS A 110 -7.37 2.61 -6.33
CA LYS A 110 -7.50 1.91 -7.62
C LYS A 110 -6.25 1.14 -7.98
N ILE A 111 -6.43 0.00 -8.59
CA ILE A 111 -5.38 -0.93 -8.99
C ILE A 111 -4.76 -0.50 -10.32
N LEU A 112 -3.42 -0.39 -10.38
CA LEU A 112 -2.69 0.02 -11.58
C LEU A 112 -2.14 -1.14 -12.41
N GLU A 113 -2.02 -2.32 -11.83
CA GLU A 113 -1.57 -3.57 -12.49
C GLU A 113 -2.12 -4.76 -11.72
N THR A 114 -1.89 -6.00 -12.14
CA THR A 114 -2.34 -7.17 -11.36
C THR A 114 -1.73 -7.13 -9.96
N THR A 115 -2.57 -6.95 -8.95
CA THR A 115 -2.20 -6.64 -7.57
C THR A 115 -2.81 -7.64 -6.60
N ALA A 116 -1.99 -8.17 -5.69
CA ALA A 116 -2.47 -8.88 -4.52
C ALA A 116 -2.32 -7.98 -3.28
N VAL A 117 -3.31 -8.03 -2.41
CA VAL A 117 -3.31 -7.30 -1.13
C VAL A 117 -3.54 -8.24 0.04
N CYS A 118 -3.00 -7.88 1.19
CA CYS A 118 -3.40 -8.40 2.49
C CYS A 118 -4.48 -7.47 3.03
N GLU A 119 -5.67 -8.01 3.28
CA GLU A 119 -6.82 -7.29 3.84
C GLU A 119 -6.88 -7.57 5.32
N ILE A 120 -6.85 -6.55 6.16
CA ILE A 120 -6.76 -6.67 7.63
C ILE A 120 -7.96 -5.95 8.23
N PRO A 121 -8.91 -6.68 8.87
CA PRO A 121 -10.03 -6.05 9.56
C PRO A 121 -9.52 -5.11 10.66
N PHE A 122 -9.86 -3.83 10.59
CA PHE A 122 -9.27 -2.81 11.45
C PHE A 122 -9.58 -3.05 12.94
N THR A 123 -10.83 -3.40 13.26
CA THR A 123 -11.23 -3.72 14.65
C THR A 123 -10.42 -4.86 15.24
N ARG A 124 -10.12 -5.90 14.45
CA ARG A 124 -9.28 -7.02 14.89
C ARG A 124 -7.82 -6.61 15.05
N LEU A 125 -7.34 -5.71 14.22
CA LEU A 125 -5.99 -5.15 14.33
C LEU A 125 -5.85 -4.28 15.59
N GLU A 126 -6.86 -3.48 15.93
CA GLU A 126 -6.91 -2.70 17.18
C GLU A 126 -6.90 -3.62 18.41
N GLU A 127 -7.79 -4.62 18.45
CA GLU A 127 -7.84 -5.61 19.54
C GLU A 127 -6.47 -6.28 19.73
N LEU A 128 -5.84 -6.71 18.63
CA LEU A 128 -4.56 -7.40 18.68
C LEU A 128 -3.43 -6.46 19.11
N SER A 129 -3.41 -5.22 18.62
CA SER A 129 -2.40 -4.24 18.97
C SER A 129 -2.47 -3.81 20.44
N SER A 130 -3.65 -3.87 21.07
CA SER A 130 -3.80 -3.57 22.50
C SER A 130 -3.10 -4.61 23.38
N SER A 131 -2.96 -5.84 22.91
CA SER A 131 -2.31 -6.96 23.61
C SER A 131 -0.85 -7.19 23.21
N ILE A 132 -0.41 -6.64 22.07
CA ILE A 132 0.96 -6.79 21.53
C ILE A 132 1.61 -5.41 21.39
N PRO A 133 2.38 -4.93 22.39
CA PRO A 133 2.98 -3.59 22.35
C PRO A 133 3.92 -3.35 21.14
N SER A 134 4.61 -4.39 20.69
CA SER A 134 5.49 -4.30 19.49
C SER A 134 4.68 -4.04 18.21
N LEU A 135 3.49 -4.63 18.07
CA LEU A 135 2.58 -4.38 16.96
C LEU A 135 2.02 -2.94 17.00
N GLN A 136 1.59 -2.49 18.19
CA GLN A 136 1.12 -1.12 18.38
C GLN A 136 2.22 -0.11 18.03
N HIS A 137 3.44 -0.33 18.52
CA HIS A 137 4.57 0.54 18.21
C HIS A 137 4.88 0.56 16.70
N GLN A 138 4.79 -0.59 16.04
CA GLN A 138 4.99 -0.68 14.59
C GLN A 138 3.89 0.06 13.82
N MET A 139 2.64 0.02 14.26
CA MET A 139 1.56 0.82 13.68
C MET A 139 1.87 2.31 13.76
N TYR A 140 2.29 2.81 14.94
CA TYR A 140 2.69 4.22 15.09
C TYR A 140 3.85 4.62 14.18
N ARG A 141 4.84 3.74 13.99
CA ARG A 141 5.95 3.99 13.06
C ARG A 141 5.49 4.07 11.61
N LEU A 142 4.54 3.25 11.20
CA LEU A 142 4.00 3.28 9.85
C LEU A 142 3.16 4.54 9.62
N LEU A 143 2.28 4.92 10.57
CA LEU A 143 1.52 6.17 10.52
C LEU A 143 2.43 7.39 10.49
N SER A 144 3.47 7.44 11.33
CA SER A 144 4.45 8.54 11.34
C SER A 144 5.22 8.63 10.01
N ARG A 145 5.48 7.51 9.36
CA ARG A 145 6.12 7.48 8.03
C ARG A 145 5.21 8.07 6.95
N GLU A 146 3.91 7.76 6.98
CA GLU A 146 2.94 8.34 6.03
C GLU A 146 2.83 9.85 6.24
N ILE A 147 2.71 10.32 7.48
CA ILE A 147 2.70 11.76 7.79
C ILE A 147 3.96 12.44 7.26
N GLY A 148 5.15 11.89 7.51
CA GLY A 148 6.40 12.44 6.99
C GLY A 148 6.45 12.46 5.46
N HIS A 149 5.91 11.44 4.80
CA HIS A 149 5.80 11.41 3.35
C HIS A 149 4.89 12.51 2.80
N ASP A 150 3.75 12.76 3.46
CA ASP A 150 2.82 13.81 3.08
C ASP A 150 3.45 15.21 3.30
N GLU A 151 4.18 15.43 4.40
CA GLU A 151 4.93 16.67 4.67
C GLU A 151 6.02 16.92 3.61
N ASP A 152 6.76 15.88 3.22
CA ASP A 152 7.75 15.94 2.14
C ASP A 152 7.09 16.31 0.81
N MET A 153 5.92 15.74 0.51
CA MET A 153 5.17 16.06 -0.71
C MET A 153 4.66 17.50 -0.69
N LEU A 154 4.11 18.00 0.42
CA LEU A 154 3.70 19.40 0.55
C LEU A 154 4.88 20.36 0.32
N THR A 155 6.04 20.03 0.87
CA THR A 155 7.27 20.80 0.67
C THR A 155 7.73 20.75 -0.79
N LEU A 156 7.65 19.59 -1.42
CA LEU A 156 8.01 19.39 -2.82
C LEU A 156 7.14 20.25 -3.73
N LEU A 157 5.81 20.19 -3.55
CA LEU A 157 4.85 20.92 -4.36
C LEU A 157 4.94 22.44 -4.13
N GLY A 158 5.24 22.87 -2.90
CA GLY A 158 5.29 24.29 -2.54
C GLY A 158 6.60 25.00 -2.91
N LYS A 159 7.74 24.29 -2.98
CA LYS A 159 9.06 24.93 -3.09
C LYS A 159 9.87 24.53 -4.33
N ARG A 160 9.52 23.43 -5.01
CA ARG A 160 10.35 22.86 -6.08
C ARG A 160 9.75 23.18 -7.45
N ASN A 161 10.62 23.37 -8.44
CA ASN A 161 10.23 23.50 -9.85
C ASN A 161 9.86 22.12 -10.46
N ALA A 162 9.36 22.10 -11.68
CA ALA A 162 8.88 20.88 -12.35
C ALA A 162 9.94 19.78 -12.48
N GLU A 163 11.17 20.14 -12.85
CA GLU A 163 12.27 19.20 -12.99
C GLU A 163 12.70 18.60 -11.66
N GLU A 164 12.79 19.45 -10.62
CA GLU A 164 13.10 19.02 -9.26
C GLU A 164 12.02 18.09 -8.68
N ARG A 165 10.73 18.35 -8.96
CA ARG A 165 9.62 17.50 -8.55
C ARG A 165 9.73 16.12 -9.17
N LEU A 166 9.96 16.07 -10.49
CA LEU A 166 10.12 14.81 -11.22
C LEU A 166 11.36 14.04 -10.73
N ALA A 167 12.50 14.73 -10.58
CA ALA A 167 13.71 14.09 -10.09
C ALA A 167 13.54 13.51 -8.68
N SER A 168 12.92 14.27 -7.77
CA SER A 168 12.64 13.81 -6.39
C SER A 168 11.71 12.60 -6.38
N PHE A 169 10.68 12.59 -7.21
CA PHE A 169 9.77 11.46 -7.37
C PHE A 169 10.51 10.19 -7.84
N LEU A 170 11.32 10.31 -8.88
CA LEU A 170 12.10 9.18 -9.41
C LEU A 170 13.12 8.65 -8.39
N LEU A 171 13.79 9.53 -7.65
CA LEU A 171 14.70 9.15 -6.56
C LEU A 171 13.96 8.45 -5.42
N SER A 172 12.78 8.93 -5.05
CA SER A 172 11.91 8.26 -4.07
C SER A 172 11.55 6.85 -4.52
N LEU A 173 11.11 6.68 -5.77
CA LEU A 173 10.80 5.35 -6.33
C LEU A 173 12.03 4.45 -6.37
N SER A 174 13.18 4.96 -6.79
CA SER A 174 14.46 4.23 -6.80
C SER A 174 14.77 3.65 -5.41
N GLY A 175 14.73 4.48 -4.37
CA GLY A 175 14.95 4.04 -2.99
C GLY A 175 13.87 3.07 -2.49
N ARG A 176 12.61 3.26 -2.89
CA ARG A 176 11.50 2.35 -2.54
C ARG A 176 11.67 0.98 -3.20
N PHE A 177 12.06 0.91 -4.48
CA PHE A 177 12.37 -0.34 -5.17
C PHE A 177 13.59 -1.04 -4.59
N GLN A 178 14.66 -0.30 -4.28
CA GLN A 178 15.88 -0.85 -3.67
C GLN A 178 15.58 -1.54 -2.33
N ARG A 179 14.76 -0.94 -1.47
CA ARG A 179 14.34 -1.56 -0.20
C ARG A 179 13.56 -2.87 -0.37
N ARG A 180 13.03 -3.13 -1.56
CA ARG A 180 12.30 -4.35 -1.94
C ARG A 180 13.17 -5.37 -2.66
N GLY A 181 14.47 -5.09 -2.78
CA GLY A 181 15.44 -5.96 -3.47
C GLY A 181 15.39 -5.86 -5.00
N PHE A 182 14.73 -4.83 -5.55
CA PHE A 182 14.74 -4.55 -6.99
C PHE A 182 15.89 -3.60 -7.37
N SER A 183 16.16 -3.50 -8.68
CA SER A 183 17.12 -2.54 -9.21
C SER A 183 16.70 -1.10 -8.85
N PRO A 184 17.60 -0.26 -8.34
CA PRO A 184 17.32 1.15 -8.10
C PRO A 184 17.36 2.01 -9.37
N SER A 185 17.92 1.50 -10.46
CA SER A 185 18.14 2.26 -11.71
C SER A 185 17.35 1.74 -12.90
N ASP A 186 16.77 0.53 -12.78
CA ASP A 186 16.00 -0.10 -13.86
C ASP A 186 14.76 -0.76 -13.27
N PHE A 187 13.60 -0.11 -13.43
CA PHE A 187 12.31 -0.56 -12.90
C PHE A 187 11.15 -0.12 -13.79
N TYR A 188 10.11 -0.93 -13.82
CA TYR A 188 8.88 -0.61 -14.52
C TYR A 188 7.98 0.30 -13.69
N LEU A 189 7.38 1.29 -14.37
CA LEU A 189 6.35 2.16 -13.80
C LEU A 189 4.97 1.66 -14.23
N SER A 190 4.14 1.29 -13.28
CA SER A 190 2.74 0.89 -13.52
C SER A 190 1.82 2.09 -13.71
N MET A 191 2.22 3.28 -13.21
CA MET A 191 1.54 4.55 -13.38
C MET A 191 1.87 5.18 -14.73
N SER A 192 0.88 5.81 -15.36
CA SER A 192 1.03 6.55 -16.61
C SER A 192 1.75 7.89 -16.37
N ARG A 193 2.29 8.49 -17.45
CA ARG A 193 2.87 9.84 -17.38
C ARG A 193 1.86 10.88 -16.90
N HIS A 194 0.60 10.73 -17.31
CA HIS A 194 -0.48 11.62 -16.88
C HIS A 194 -0.73 11.50 -15.37
N GLU A 195 -0.77 10.32 -14.81
CA GLU A 195 -0.93 10.10 -13.36
C GLU A 195 0.26 10.65 -12.57
N ILE A 196 1.49 10.48 -13.09
CA ILE A 196 2.68 11.07 -12.48
C ILE A 196 2.64 12.60 -12.53
N GLY A 197 2.29 13.18 -13.68
CA GLY A 197 2.13 14.63 -13.82
C GLY A 197 1.08 15.19 -12.88
N ASN A 198 -0.09 14.54 -12.81
CA ASN A 198 -1.16 14.90 -11.88
C ASN A 198 -0.69 14.87 -10.42
N TYR A 199 -0.02 13.78 -9.99
CA TYR A 199 0.55 13.65 -8.64
C TYR A 199 1.53 14.76 -8.29
N LEU A 200 2.35 15.18 -9.25
CA LEU A 200 3.37 16.21 -9.08
C LEU A 200 2.87 17.64 -9.32
N GLY A 201 1.58 17.82 -9.61
CA GLY A 201 1.02 19.13 -9.95
C GLY A 201 1.63 19.73 -11.21
N LEU A 202 1.90 18.90 -12.21
CA LEU A 202 2.47 19.31 -13.50
C LEU A 202 1.39 19.28 -14.59
N ALA A 203 1.41 20.26 -15.47
CA ALA A 203 0.62 20.22 -16.70
C ALA A 203 1.19 19.12 -17.62
N VAL A 204 0.33 18.22 -18.11
CA VAL A 204 0.70 17.09 -19.00
C VAL A 204 -0.01 17.24 -20.33
#